data_2a5b35f773b463196fe372ddfd5ca0df
#
_entry.id   2a5b35f773b463196fe372ddfd5ca0df
#
_cell.length_a   1.000
_cell.length_b   1.000
_cell.length_c   1.000
_cell.angle_alpha   90.00
_cell.angle_beta   90.00
_cell.angle_gamma   90.00
#
_symmetry.space_group_name_H-M   'P 1'
#
loop_
_entity.id
_entity.type
_entity.pdbx_description
1 polymer ?
#
loop_
_entity_poly.entity_id
_entity_poly.type
_entity_poly.pdbx_seq_one_letter_code
_entity_poly.pdbx_strand_id
1 'polypeptide(L)'
;MTTFNTRLIRSAALFVASLTLLACGTDYEFRHLYEDLPFEMAKVQRPDIPVRQVNIEDFGGVGDGVFLNTEAFAEAIDVLSQAGGGRLVVPTGVWLTGPITLKDNIDLHIRPDAVLLFSTDRDLYPIVETVFEGLDTKRCLAPINADGAKNIAITGGGTIDGNGDSWRQVKKSKISPSQWKALLKSGGFTNAKGDLWYPDSTSYRGSVVSDAFNVPQGLTTEEEWNSVKTYLRPVLIGIKNCENVLLEDCLFQNSPCWNIHPLMCKNVIINNITVRNPWYSQNGDGLDVDSCENVLVINSSFDVGDDAICIKSGKDEDGRRRARPCRNLIVDNCIVFHGHGGFVVGSEMSGGVENIKVSNCRFLGTDVGLRFKSCRGRGGVVKNIYIEDIVMMNIPTEPLLFDLHYGGKSAVEAAAEGASPFDVEYVEADETTPQFRDIYIKDVVCSGAARAMYFNGIPEKNIENIVVEDCEIVSTKGADLRYSDGVQLRNVNITQSEGQGYSVANCKNVLIEDCTDASGSESLNVFQHNSTNVKID
;
A
#
# COMPACT_ATOMS: atom_id res chain seq x y z
N MET A 1 98.90 -12.96 -1.16
CA MET A 1 98.93 -14.14 -1.99
C MET A 1 97.51 -14.47 -2.42
N THR A 2 97.32 -14.42 -3.71
CA THR A 2 96.30 -15.03 -4.58
C THR A 2 94.79 -14.77 -4.37
N THR A 3 94.40 -13.87 -5.17
CA THR A 3 93.16 -13.63 -5.86
C THR A 3 92.40 -14.88 -6.31
N PHE A 4 91.07 -14.88 -6.17
CA PHE A 4 90.26 -15.50 -7.19
C PHE A 4 88.93 -14.71 -7.35
N ASN A 5 88.82 -14.17 -8.55
CA ASN A 5 87.58 -13.53 -9.11
C ASN A 5 86.57 -14.60 -9.50
N THR A 6 85.34 -14.44 -9.14
CA THR A 6 84.24 -15.14 -9.81
C THR A 6 83.06 -14.20 -10.06
N ARG A 7 82.81 -14.00 -11.33
CA ARG A 7 81.70 -13.25 -11.91
C ARG A 7 80.38 -13.94 -11.57
N LEU A 8 79.48 -13.24 -10.94
CA LEU A 8 78.06 -13.63 -10.83
C LEU A 8 77.27 -13.00 -11.98
N ILE A 9 76.81 -13.84 -12.85
CA ILE A 9 75.85 -13.53 -13.88
C ILE A 9 74.47 -13.30 -13.19
N ARG A 10 73.97 -12.09 -13.25
CA ARG A 10 72.61 -11.77 -12.81
C ARG A 10 71.64 -12.09 -13.92
N SER A 11 70.90 -13.21 -13.79
CA SER A 11 69.69 -13.50 -14.58
C SER A 11 68.55 -12.64 -14.01
N ALA A 12 68.17 -11.68 -14.80
CA ALA A 12 66.92 -10.93 -14.51
C ALA A 12 65.71 -11.81 -14.87
N ALA A 13 65.09 -12.38 -13.87
CA ALA A 13 63.76 -12.98 -14.04
C ALA A 13 62.72 -11.86 -14.07
N LEU A 14 62.15 -11.59 -15.24
CA LEU A 14 60.94 -10.79 -15.38
C LEU A 14 59.78 -11.54 -14.73
N PHE A 15 59.33 -11.08 -13.55
CA PHE A 15 58.06 -11.46 -12.99
C PHE A 15 56.98 -10.62 -13.69
N VAL A 16 56.30 -11.20 -14.69
CA VAL A 16 55.06 -10.66 -15.20
C VAL A 16 53.97 -10.98 -14.17
N ALA A 17 53.70 -10.06 -13.29
CA ALA A 17 52.51 -10.10 -12.44
C ALA A 17 51.29 -9.80 -13.33
N SER A 18 50.62 -10.85 -13.78
CA SER A 18 49.27 -10.73 -14.33
C SER A 18 48.37 -10.27 -13.19
N LEU A 19 48.04 -8.97 -13.14
CA LEU A 19 46.90 -8.46 -12.42
C LEU A 19 45.65 -9.04 -13.11
N THR A 20 45.14 -10.16 -12.63
CA THR A 20 43.76 -10.51 -12.78
C THR A 20 42.97 -9.47 -11.96
N LEU A 21 42.45 -8.46 -12.63
CA LEU A 21 41.34 -7.69 -12.13
C LEU A 21 40.20 -8.70 -11.88
N LEU A 22 40.10 -9.19 -10.65
CA LEU A 22 38.83 -9.67 -10.13
C LEU A 22 37.91 -8.46 -10.20
N ALA A 23 37.07 -8.40 -11.26
CA ALA A 23 35.88 -7.63 -11.25
C ALA A 23 35.02 -8.19 -10.10
N CYS A 24 35.18 -7.61 -8.91
CA CYS A 24 34.25 -7.75 -7.83
C CYS A 24 32.99 -7.10 -8.35
N GLY A 25 32.15 -7.87 -9.06
CA GLY A 25 30.80 -7.49 -9.31
C GLY A 25 30.20 -7.25 -7.94
N THR A 26 29.87 -5.99 -7.62
CA THR A 26 29.12 -5.67 -6.41
C THR A 26 27.89 -6.55 -6.44
N ASP A 27 27.81 -7.49 -5.49
CA ASP A 27 26.68 -8.40 -5.41
C ASP A 27 25.43 -7.52 -5.26
N TYR A 28 24.44 -7.74 -6.09
CA TYR A 28 23.22 -6.93 -6.08
C TYR A 28 22.54 -7.11 -4.72
N GLU A 29 22.38 -6.02 -3.98
CA GLU A 29 21.89 -5.98 -2.58
C GLU A 29 20.60 -6.78 -2.37
N PHE A 30 19.66 -6.69 -3.30
CA PHE A 30 18.34 -7.36 -3.21
C PHE A 30 18.28 -8.68 -4.00
N ARG A 31 19.42 -9.30 -4.29
CA ARG A 31 19.50 -10.52 -5.11
C ARG A 31 18.58 -11.63 -4.59
N HIS A 32 18.54 -11.82 -3.28
CA HIS A 32 17.73 -12.85 -2.62
C HIS A 32 16.25 -12.75 -2.92
N LEU A 33 15.72 -11.55 -3.18
CA LEU A 33 14.31 -11.31 -3.50
C LEU A 33 13.91 -11.83 -4.89
N TYR A 34 14.89 -12.06 -5.76
CA TYR A 34 14.68 -12.51 -7.14
C TYR A 34 15.01 -13.99 -7.33
N GLU A 35 15.48 -14.66 -6.27
CA GLU A 35 15.69 -16.10 -6.29
C GLU A 35 14.32 -16.78 -6.24
N ASP A 36 14.08 -17.73 -7.15
CA ASP A 36 12.82 -18.47 -7.26
C ASP A 36 11.56 -17.58 -7.46
N LEU A 37 11.73 -16.39 -8.04
CA LEU A 37 10.61 -15.51 -8.36
C LEU A 37 9.74 -16.15 -9.45
N PRO A 38 8.42 -16.37 -9.23
CA PRO A 38 7.57 -17.12 -10.17
C PRO A 38 7.18 -16.33 -11.44
N PHE A 39 7.72 -15.14 -11.63
CA PHE A 39 7.53 -14.29 -12.81
C PHE A 39 8.80 -13.51 -13.15
N GLU A 40 8.90 -13.04 -14.37
CA GLU A 40 10.01 -12.18 -14.79
C GLU A 40 9.82 -10.74 -14.31
N MET A 41 10.84 -10.20 -13.68
CA MET A 41 10.87 -8.82 -13.19
C MET A 41 12.28 -8.24 -13.35
N ALA A 42 12.37 -6.99 -13.81
CA ALA A 42 13.63 -6.27 -13.87
C ALA A 42 14.15 -5.99 -12.44
N LYS A 43 15.46 -6.17 -12.24
CA LYS A 43 16.11 -5.85 -10.96
C LYS A 43 16.07 -4.35 -10.72
N VAL A 44 15.39 -3.93 -9.65
CA VAL A 44 15.27 -2.52 -9.27
C VAL A 44 16.58 -2.05 -8.63
N GLN A 45 17.19 -1.02 -9.18
CA GLN A 45 18.42 -0.43 -8.68
C GLN A 45 18.13 0.81 -7.83
N ARG A 46 19.00 1.08 -6.87
CA ARG A 46 18.98 2.36 -6.14
C ARG A 46 19.14 3.53 -7.11
N PRO A 47 18.51 4.69 -6.85
CA PRO A 47 18.75 5.90 -7.63
C PRO A 47 20.24 6.28 -7.63
N ASP A 48 20.76 6.66 -8.79
CA ASP A 48 22.11 7.20 -8.92
C ASP A 48 22.06 8.72 -8.69
N ILE A 49 22.38 9.13 -7.46
CA ILE A 49 22.35 10.52 -7.02
C ILE A 49 23.78 11.02 -6.82
N PRO A 50 24.18 12.19 -7.37
CA PRO A 50 25.51 12.74 -7.20
C PRO A 50 25.93 12.91 -5.73
N VAL A 51 27.18 12.66 -5.42
CA VAL A 51 27.72 12.67 -4.04
C VAL A 51 27.72 14.06 -3.38
N ARG A 52 27.44 15.12 -4.13
CA ARG A 52 27.32 16.48 -3.60
C ARG A 52 26.28 16.55 -2.49
N GLN A 53 26.56 17.31 -1.42
CA GLN A 53 25.57 17.59 -0.39
C GLN A 53 25.60 19.06 0.03
N VAL A 54 24.46 19.55 0.50
CA VAL A 54 24.28 20.87 1.13
C VAL A 54 23.46 20.70 2.40
N ASN A 55 23.58 21.65 3.33
CA ASN A 55 22.79 21.69 4.55
C ASN A 55 21.69 22.75 4.39
N ILE A 56 20.47 22.48 4.85
CA ILE A 56 19.35 23.44 4.80
C ILE A 56 19.67 24.75 5.55
N GLU A 57 20.51 24.70 6.60
CA GLU A 57 20.98 25.88 7.33
C GLU A 57 21.77 26.86 6.46
N ASP A 58 22.47 26.36 5.43
CA ASP A 58 23.24 27.20 4.48
C ASP A 58 22.33 28.10 3.62
N PHE A 59 21.02 27.79 3.61
CA PHE A 59 19.96 28.53 2.89
C PHE A 59 19.05 29.32 3.86
N GLY A 60 19.52 29.56 5.07
CA GLY A 60 18.79 30.32 6.08
C GLY A 60 17.70 29.52 6.79
N GLY A 61 17.68 28.21 6.65
CA GLY A 61 16.76 27.34 7.37
C GLY A 61 17.00 27.35 8.87
N VAL A 62 15.92 27.26 9.68
CA VAL A 62 15.96 27.27 11.14
C VAL A 62 15.10 26.13 11.70
N GLY A 63 15.72 25.22 12.45
CA GLY A 63 15.08 24.02 13.00
C GLY A 63 14.45 24.22 14.38
N ASP A 64 13.74 25.34 14.62
CA ASP A 64 13.17 25.73 15.92
C ASP A 64 11.68 25.37 16.10
N GLY A 65 11.04 24.81 15.07
CA GLY A 65 9.62 24.45 15.05
C GLY A 65 8.66 25.62 14.82
N VAL A 66 9.17 26.83 14.61
CA VAL A 66 8.37 28.05 14.45
C VAL A 66 8.64 28.76 13.13
N PHE A 67 9.91 28.84 12.73
CA PHE A 67 10.33 29.46 11.48
C PHE A 67 9.84 28.64 10.28
N LEU A 68 9.21 29.30 9.30
CA LEU A 68 8.71 28.64 8.09
C LEU A 68 9.84 28.49 7.06
N ASN A 69 10.26 27.28 6.81
CA ASN A 69 11.43 26.93 5.98
C ASN A 69 11.11 26.66 4.50
N THR A 70 9.91 26.94 4.02
CA THR A 70 9.48 26.58 2.65
C THR A 70 10.40 27.15 1.57
N GLU A 71 10.79 28.42 1.70
CA GLU A 71 11.70 29.08 0.75
C GLU A 71 13.10 28.50 0.82
N ALA A 72 13.62 28.20 2.01
CA ALA A 72 14.94 27.60 2.20
C ALA A 72 15.01 26.21 1.54
N PHE A 73 13.97 25.36 1.67
CA PHE A 73 13.89 24.08 0.97
C PHE A 73 13.86 24.25 -0.54
N ALA A 74 13.05 25.18 -1.04
CA ALA A 74 12.94 25.45 -2.48
C ALA A 74 14.29 25.89 -3.06
N GLU A 75 14.95 26.86 -2.42
CA GLU A 75 16.26 27.37 -2.87
C GLU A 75 17.34 26.29 -2.83
N ALA A 76 17.43 25.51 -1.76
CA ALA A 76 18.41 24.43 -1.63
C ALA A 76 18.24 23.36 -2.72
N ILE A 77 17.00 22.94 -2.99
CA ILE A 77 16.69 21.99 -4.06
C ILE A 77 17.01 22.59 -5.44
N ASP A 78 16.72 23.86 -5.66
CA ASP A 78 17.02 24.55 -6.92
C ASP A 78 18.52 24.62 -7.19
N VAL A 79 19.32 24.98 -6.20
CA VAL A 79 20.79 25.01 -6.30
C VAL A 79 21.36 23.61 -6.58
N LEU A 80 20.89 22.59 -5.88
CA LEU A 80 21.31 21.21 -6.13
C LEU A 80 20.91 20.75 -7.54
N SER A 81 19.68 21.02 -7.96
CA SER A 81 19.17 20.63 -9.27
C SER A 81 19.96 21.30 -10.41
N GLN A 82 20.24 22.61 -10.32
CA GLN A 82 21.08 23.33 -11.28
C GLN A 82 22.51 22.78 -11.34
N ALA A 83 23.02 22.24 -10.25
CA ALA A 83 24.31 21.59 -10.20
C ALA A 83 24.31 20.12 -10.67
N GLY A 84 23.16 19.60 -11.14
CA GLY A 84 23.00 18.22 -11.61
C GLY A 84 22.50 17.24 -10.55
N GLY A 85 22.15 17.69 -9.36
CA GLY A 85 21.62 16.89 -8.26
C GLY A 85 22.53 16.82 -7.03
N GLY A 86 22.08 16.10 -6.01
CA GLY A 86 22.79 15.87 -4.75
C GLY A 86 21.86 15.66 -3.57
N ARG A 87 22.46 15.64 -2.38
CA ARG A 87 21.78 15.41 -1.11
C ARG A 87 21.51 16.73 -0.39
N LEU A 88 20.26 16.99 -0.03
CA LEU A 88 19.87 18.04 0.89
C LEU A 88 19.77 17.47 2.31
N VAL A 89 20.66 17.88 3.19
CA VAL A 89 20.69 17.42 4.59
C VAL A 89 19.81 18.32 5.45
N VAL A 90 18.88 17.68 6.18
CA VAL A 90 18.07 18.30 7.23
C VAL A 90 18.62 17.83 8.58
N PRO A 91 19.36 18.69 9.31
CA PRO A 91 20.01 18.31 10.56
C PRO A 91 19.02 18.28 11.75
N THR A 92 19.54 17.98 12.94
CA THR A 92 18.79 17.99 14.21
C THR A 92 17.90 19.22 14.37
N GLY A 93 16.62 19.02 14.74
CA GLY A 93 15.68 20.10 14.98
C GLY A 93 14.25 19.76 14.56
N VAL A 94 13.35 20.72 14.73
CA VAL A 94 11.97 20.67 14.22
C VAL A 94 11.85 21.68 13.08
N TRP A 95 11.66 21.19 11.87
CA TRP A 95 11.69 21.98 10.64
C TRP A 95 10.27 22.20 10.14
N LEU A 96 9.64 23.31 10.57
CA LEU A 96 8.31 23.70 10.06
C LEU A 96 8.41 24.18 8.62
N THR A 97 7.59 23.60 7.72
CA THR A 97 7.61 23.95 6.30
C THR A 97 6.23 23.82 5.64
N GLY A 98 6.04 24.47 4.50
CA GLY A 98 5.01 24.15 3.51
C GLY A 98 5.46 23.02 2.58
N PRO A 99 4.79 22.81 1.44
CA PRO A 99 5.12 21.76 0.49
C PRO A 99 6.56 21.83 -0.02
N ILE A 100 7.18 20.64 -0.17
CA ILE A 100 8.52 20.46 -0.76
C ILE A 100 8.35 19.70 -2.07
N THR A 101 8.86 20.27 -3.17
CA THR A 101 8.85 19.63 -4.49
C THR A 101 10.24 19.10 -4.82
N LEU A 102 10.36 17.77 -4.96
CA LEU A 102 11.61 17.13 -5.36
C LEU A 102 11.81 17.25 -6.87
N LYS A 103 13.07 17.40 -7.27
CA LYS A 103 13.53 17.46 -8.65
C LYS A 103 14.46 16.29 -8.98
N ASP A 104 14.88 16.17 -10.23
CA ASP A 104 15.78 15.11 -10.67
C ASP A 104 17.05 15.05 -9.83
N ASN A 105 17.47 13.83 -9.51
CA ASN A 105 18.71 13.52 -8.80
C ASN A 105 18.81 14.13 -7.39
N ILE A 106 17.70 14.28 -6.68
CA ILE A 106 17.66 14.85 -5.31
C ILE A 106 17.42 13.75 -4.28
N ASP A 107 18.27 13.70 -3.25
CA ASP A 107 18.05 12.98 -2.01
C ASP A 107 17.72 13.97 -0.88
N LEU A 108 16.48 13.96 -0.40
CA LEU A 108 16.06 14.66 0.81
C LEU A 108 16.44 13.80 2.02
N HIS A 109 17.55 14.14 2.66
CA HIS A 109 18.15 13.38 3.74
C HIS A 109 17.84 13.98 5.11
N ILE A 110 16.91 13.37 5.82
CA ILE A 110 16.43 13.84 7.13
C ILE A 110 17.15 13.02 8.21
N ARG A 111 17.99 13.67 9.02
CA ARG A 111 18.76 12.97 10.06
C ARG A 111 17.84 12.31 11.09
N PRO A 112 18.28 11.23 11.77
CA PRO A 112 17.43 10.48 12.73
C PRO A 112 16.86 11.34 13.87
N ASP A 113 17.53 12.42 14.21
CA ASP A 113 17.18 13.38 15.27
C ASP A 113 16.48 14.64 14.73
N ALA A 114 16.00 14.61 13.49
CA ALA A 114 15.26 15.68 12.84
C ALA A 114 13.77 15.32 12.66
N VAL A 115 12.92 16.32 12.82
CA VAL A 115 11.48 16.24 12.51
C VAL A 115 11.15 17.27 11.44
N LEU A 116 10.68 16.80 10.30
CA LEU A 116 10.09 17.64 9.26
C LEU A 116 8.59 17.76 9.54
N LEU A 117 8.15 18.94 9.95
CA LEU A 117 6.76 19.21 10.35
C LEU A 117 6.06 20.08 9.29
N PHE A 118 4.94 19.59 8.76
CA PHE A 118 4.20 20.35 7.75
C PHE A 118 3.22 21.34 8.37
N SER A 119 3.17 22.54 7.78
CA SER A 119 2.33 23.65 8.24
C SER A 119 0.84 23.35 8.13
N THR A 120 0.07 23.85 9.07
CA THR A 120 -1.40 23.81 9.05
C THR A 120 -2.02 24.94 8.23
N ASP A 121 -1.22 25.86 7.72
CA ASP A 121 -1.68 26.96 6.86
C ASP A 121 -2.05 26.44 5.47
N ARG A 122 -3.35 26.47 5.17
CA ARG A 122 -3.91 25.98 3.90
C ARG A 122 -3.46 26.78 2.69
N ASP A 123 -3.06 28.02 2.85
CA ASP A 123 -2.67 28.89 1.75
C ASP A 123 -1.34 28.47 1.12
N LEU A 124 -0.53 27.73 1.87
CA LEU A 124 0.71 27.12 1.36
C LEU A 124 0.47 25.94 0.41
N TYR A 125 -0.74 25.39 0.35
CA TYR A 125 -1.05 24.18 -0.44
C TYR A 125 -1.96 24.55 -1.62
N PRO A 126 -1.40 24.83 -2.80
CA PRO A 126 -2.19 25.09 -4.00
C PRO A 126 -3.01 23.85 -4.37
N ILE A 127 -4.16 24.06 -5.01
CA ILE A 127 -4.97 23.00 -5.58
C ILE A 127 -4.39 22.62 -6.93
N VAL A 128 -4.07 21.35 -7.12
CA VAL A 128 -3.44 20.81 -8.33
C VAL A 128 -4.24 19.66 -8.93
N GLU A 129 -4.10 19.42 -10.22
CA GLU A 129 -4.65 18.27 -10.90
C GLU A 129 -3.86 17.00 -10.54
N THR A 130 -4.59 15.94 -10.18
CA THR A 130 -4.00 14.67 -9.78
C THR A 130 -5.01 13.54 -9.95
N VAL A 131 -4.64 12.36 -9.48
CA VAL A 131 -5.53 11.21 -9.31
C VAL A 131 -5.67 10.90 -7.83
N PHE A 132 -6.88 10.71 -7.37
CA PHE A 132 -7.18 10.25 -6.00
C PHE A 132 -8.32 9.24 -6.02
N GLU A 133 -8.21 8.18 -5.23
CA GLU A 133 -9.12 7.03 -5.31
C GLU A 133 -9.32 6.54 -6.76
N GLY A 134 -8.25 6.57 -7.54
CA GLY A 134 -8.25 6.11 -8.92
C GLY A 134 -8.95 7.00 -9.95
N LEU A 135 -9.55 8.12 -9.54
CA LEU A 135 -10.26 9.08 -10.39
C LEU A 135 -9.42 10.34 -10.67
N ASP A 136 -9.52 10.87 -11.88
CA ASP A 136 -8.96 12.17 -12.23
C ASP A 136 -9.68 13.28 -11.47
N THR A 137 -8.96 14.11 -10.72
CA THR A 137 -9.53 15.13 -9.83
C THR A 137 -8.52 16.22 -9.49
N LYS A 138 -8.91 17.14 -8.59
CA LYS A 138 -8.03 18.11 -7.97
C LYS A 138 -7.93 17.88 -6.47
N ARG A 139 -6.72 18.06 -5.93
CA ARG A 139 -6.42 17.99 -4.49
C ARG A 139 -5.46 19.10 -4.10
N CYS A 140 -5.35 19.39 -2.80
CA CYS A 140 -4.24 20.18 -2.32
C CYS A 140 -2.92 19.47 -2.61
N LEU A 141 -1.89 20.24 -2.97
CA LEU A 141 -0.55 19.72 -3.27
C LEU A 141 -0.01 18.91 -2.06
N ALA A 142 0.55 17.74 -2.34
CA ALA A 142 1.13 16.90 -1.31
C ALA A 142 2.28 17.60 -0.59
N PRO A 143 2.39 17.45 0.74
CA PRO A 143 3.49 17.98 1.54
C PRO A 143 4.88 17.66 0.98
N ILE A 144 5.15 16.42 0.59
CA ILE A 144 6.31 16.10 -0.26
C ILE A 144 5.77 15.58 -1.59
N ASN A 145 6.21 16.20 -2.67
CA ASN A 145 5.69 15.89 -4.01
C ASN A 145 6.79 15.85 -5.06
N ALA A 146 6.52 15.08 -6.13
CA ALA A 146 7.31 15.07 -7.36
C ALA A 146 6.41 14.64 -8.52
N ASP A 147 6.58 15.22 -9.71
CA ASP A 147 5.89 14.79 -10.93
C ASP A 147 6.90 14.71 -12.08
N GLY A 148 7.09 13.50 -12.62
CA GLY A 148 8.00 13.23 -13.72
C GLY A 148 9.50 13.24 -13.38
N ALA A 149 9.86 13.36 -12.11
CA ALA A 149 11.26 13.38 -11.67
C ALA A 149 11.93 12.00 -11.74
N LYS A 150 13.26 12.01 -11.93
CA LYS A 150 14.10 10.80 -11.97
C LYS A 150 15.16 10.81 -10.88
N ASN A 151 15.49 9.61 -10.38
CA ASN A 151 16.52 9.43 -9.36
C ASN A 151 16.24 10.30 -8.12
N ILE A 152 15.11 10.10 -7.46
CA ILE A 152 14.77 10.82 -6.24
C ILE A 152 14.80 9.89 -5.03
N ALA A 153 15.19 10.46 -3.89
CA ALA A 153 15.24 9.72 -2.64
C ALA A 153 14.74 10.56 -1.45
N ILE A 154 14.17 9.88 -0.45
CA ILE A 154 13.91 10.39 0.89
C ILE A 154 14.56 9.40 1.85
N THR A 155 15.58 9.85 2.60
CA THR A 155 16.45 8.98 3.40
C THR A 155 16.79 9.58 4.77
N GLY A 156 17.56 8.86 5.58
CA GLY A 156 18.27 9.41 6.73
C GLY A 156 17.71 9.06 8.10
N GLY A 157 16.53 8.46 8.19
CA GLY A 157 15.98 7.94 9.45
C GLY A 157 15.20 8.96 10.29
N GLY A 158 14.98 10.18 9.79
CA GLY A 158 14.22 11.21 10.49
C GLY A 158 12.70 11.01 10.42
N THR A 159 11.98 11.90 11.09
CA THR A 159 10.50 11.88 11.13
C THR A 159 9.91 12.89 10.16
N ILE A 160 8.93 12.46 9.39
CA ILE A 160 8.13 13.29 8.49
C ILE A 160 6.70 13.29 9.02
N ASP A 161 6.24 14.42 9.54
CA ASP A 161 4.92 14.58 10.16
C ASP A 161 4.03 15.50 9.31
N GLY A 162 2.96 14.92 8.77
CA GLY A 162 2.02 15.63 7.92
C GLY A 162 1.07 16.59 8.65
N ASN A 163 1.12 16.63 9.98
CA ASN A 163 0.22 17.45 10.82
C ASN A 163 -1.27 17.26 10.47
N GLY A 164 -1.61 16.02 10.14
CA GLY A 164 -2.87 15.63 9.49
C GLY A 164 -4.11 15.83 10.37
N ASP A 165 -3.96 15.92 11.69
CA ASP A 165 -5.08 16.18 12.60
C ASP A 165 -5.83 17.47 12.24
N SER A 166 -5.11 18.45 11.70
CA SER A 166 -5.70 19.73 11.26
C SER A 166 -6.59 19.58 10.01
N TRP A 167 -6.41 18.50 9.25
CA TRP A 167 -7.11 18.25 7.98
C TRP A 167 -8.28 17.27 8.10
N ARG A 168 -8.14 16.30 9.01
CA ARG A 168 -9.00 15.13 9.03
C ARG A 168 -10.38 15.41 9.60
N GLN A 169 -11.38 14.85 8.98
CA GLN A 169 -12.68 14.64 9.59
C GLN A 169 -12.61 13.49 10.61
N VAL A 170 -13.46 13.50 11.62
CA VAL A 170 -13.45 12.52 12.71
C VAL A 170 -14.84 11.93 12.92
N LYS A 171 -14.94 10.59 12.85
CA LYS A 171 -16.16 9.84 13.18
C LYS A 171 -16.29 9.70 14.70
N LYS A 172 -17.48 10.02 15.24
CA LYS A 172 -17.79 9.88 16.66
C LYS A 172 -17.57 8.47 17.19
N SER A 173 -17.88 7.46 16.39
CA SER A 173 -17.70 6.04 16.73
C SER A 173 -16.24 5.59 16.88
N LYS A 174 -15.30 6.39 16.37
CA LYS A 174 -13.87 6.06 16.37
C LYS A 174 -13.10 6.70 17.54
N ILE A 175 -13.73 7.51 18.40
CA ILE A 175 -13.07 8.16 19.53
C ILE A 175 -13.94 8.07 20.79
N SER A 176 -13.33 8.29 21.96
CA SER A 176 -14.05 8.26 23.24
C SER A 176 -15.01 9.44 23.38
N PRO A 177 -16.05 9.33 24.24
CA PRO A 177 -16.98 10.44 24.50
C PRO A 177 -16.28 11.71 25.00
N SER A 178 -15.22 11.59 25.78
CA SER A 178 -14.43 12.73 26.26
C SER A 178 -13.66 13.44 25.15
N GLN A 179 -13.04 12.67 24.25
CA GLN A 179 -12.36 13.20 23.05
C GLN A 179 -13.37 13.87 22.11
N TRP A 180 -14.54 13.24 21.89
CA TRP A 180 -15.59 13.85 21.08
C TRP A 180 -16.06 15.19 21.65
N LYS A 181 -16.29 15.27 22.97
CA LYS A 181 -16.66 16.52 23.64
C LYS A 181 -15.57 17.60 23.52
N ALA A 182 -14.31 17.21 23.63
CA ALA A 182 -13.18 18.12 23.45
C ALA A 182 -13.11 18.64 22.02
N LEU A 183 -13.32 17.76 21.03
CA LEU A 183 -13.33 18.09 19.61
C LEU A 183 -14.45 19.09 19.27
N LEU A 184 -15.67 18.86 19.76
CA LEU A 184 -16.77 19.81 19.58
C LEU A 184 -16.48 21.19 20.24
N LYS A 185 -15.73 21.21 21.34
CA LYS A 185 -15.34 22.46 22.02
C LYS A 185 -14.25 23.22 21.26
N SER A 186 -13.41 22.52 20.48
CA SER A 186 -12.37 23.19 19.69
C SER A 186 -12.91 23.98 18.48
N GLY A 187 -14.19 23.85 18.17
CA GLY A 187 -14.83 24.47 17.01
C GLY A 187 -15.15 23.46 15.92
N GLY A 188 -15.13 23.89 14.66
CA GLY A 188 -15.46 23.07 13.50
C GLY A 188 -16.96 22.89 13.28
N PHE A 189 -17.33 21.88 12.46
CA PHE A 189 -18.70 21.62 12.03
C PHE A 189 -19.05 20.14 12.21
N THR A 190 -20.33 19.84 12.38
CA THR A 190 -20.82 18.46 12.37
C THR A 190 -21.82 18.25 11.25
N ASN A 191 -21.91 17.01 10.74
CA ASN A 191 -22.99 16.62 9.83
C ASN A 191 -24.35 16.68 10.54
N ALA A 192 -25.45 16.57 9.79
CA ALA A 192 -26.81 16.64 10.30
C ALA A 192 -27.16 15.55 11.35
N LYS A 193 -26.48 14.39 11.29
CA LYS A 193 -26.64 13.30 12.26
C LYS A 193 -25.85 13.54 13.57
N GLY A 194 -24.89 14.50 13.60
CA GLY A 194 -24.03 14.76 14.74
C GLY A 194 -23.05 13.63 15.07
N ASP A 195 -22.66 12.84 14.08
CA ASP A 195 -21.77 11.68 14.23
C ASP A 195 -20.44 11.81 13.45
N LEU A 196 -20.29 12.89 12.67
CA LEU A 196 -19.07 13.20 11.91
C LEU A 196 -18.70 14.67 12.10
N TRP A 197 -17.49 14.93 12.53
CA TRP A 197 -16.93 16.27 12.74
C TRP A 197 -15.98 16.65 11.62
N TYR A 198 -15.96 17.93 11.25
CA TYR A 198 -15.10 18.53 10.23
C TYR A 198 -14.33 19.71 10.79
N PRO A 199 -13.05 19.91 10.44
CA PRO A 199 -12.22 20.97 11.04
C PRO A 199 -12.68 22.39 10.70
N ASP A 200 -13.26 22.61 9.53
CA ASP A 200 -13.74 23.92 9.08
C ASP A 200 -14.92 23.81 8.09
N SER A 201 -15.42 24.99 7.67
CA SER A 201 -16.56 25.11 6.76
C SER A 201 -16.28 24.55 5.36
N THR A 202 -15.05 24.64 4.87
CA THR A 202 -14.69 24.16 3.52
C THR A 202 -14.62 22.65 3.48
N SER A 203 -14.17 22.02 4.58
CA SER A 203 -14.22 20.57 4.73
C SER A 203 -15.67 20.06 4.80
N TYR A 204 -16.53 20.70 5.62
CA TYR A 204 -17.95 20.37 5.70
C TYR A 204 -18.65 20.55 4.35
N ARG A 205 -18.44 21.70 3.66
CA ARG A 205 -19.03 21.96 2.35
C ARG A 205 -18.61 20.90 1.31
N GLY A 206 -17.34 20.53 1.31
CA GLY A 206 -16.83 19.48 0.43
C GLY A 206 -17.55 18.16 0.60
N SER A 207 -17.84 17.76 1.84
CA SER A 207 -18.59 16.53 2.11
C SER A 207 -20.04 16.56 1.62
N VAL A 208 -20.65 17.76 1.57
CA VAL A 208 -22.02 17.93 1.05
C VAL A 208 -22.04 17.88 -0.47
N VAL A 209 -21.13 18.59 -1.16
CA VAL A 209 -21.11 18.63 -2.63
C VAL A 209 -20.56 17.37 -3.28
N SER A 210 -19.80 16.56 -2.55
CA SER A 210 -19.29 15.27 -3.03
C SER A 210 -20.23 14.09 -2.78
N ASP A 211 -21.39 14.33 -2.20
CA ASP A 211 -22.37 13.29 -1.85
C ASP A 211 -21.74 12.11 -1.09
N ALA A 212 -20.95 12.44 -0.08
CA ALA A 212 -20.16 11.51 0.75
C ALA A 212 -19.01 10.75 0.04
N PHE A 213 -18.73 11.03 -1.22
CA PHE A 213 -17.51 10.56 -1.87
C PHE A 213 -16.31 11.47 -1.52
N ASN A 214 -15.10 10.93 -1.55
CA ASN A 214 -13.90 11.73 -1.29
C ASN A 214 -13.45 12.56 -2.51
N VAL A 215 -14.03 12.31 -3.67
CA VAL A 215 -13.76 13.00 -4.94
C VAL A 215 -14.98 13.84 -5.31
N PRO A 216 -14.94 15.17 -5.13
CA PRO A 216 -16.02 16.05 -5.51
C PRO A 216 -16.32 16.00 -7.01
N GLN A 217 -17.61 16.01 -7.35
CA GLN A 217 -18.08 15.99 -8.73
C GLN A 217 -18.69 17.33 -9.11
N GLY A 218 -18.60 17.71 -10.38
CA GLY A 218 -19.30 18.87 -10.95
C GLY A 218 -18.72 20.25 -10.58
N LEU A 219 -17.57 20.33 -9.91
CA LEU A 219 -16.87 21.58 -9.65
C LEU A 219 -16.08 21.98 -10.92
N THR A 220 -16.27 23.20 -11.41
CA THR A 220 -15.70 23.67 -12.68
C THR A 220 -14.82 24.88 -12.53
N THR A 221 -15.14 25.80 -11.63
CA THR A 221 -14.40 27.06 -11.44
C THR A 221 -13.38 26.95 -10.30
N GLU A 222 -12.35 27.80 -10.36
CA GLU A 222 -11.36 27.88 -9.29
C GLU A 222 -12.00 28.27 -7.95
N GLU A 223 -13.00 29.15 -7.96
CA GLU A 223 -13.74 29.57 -6.76
C GLU A 223 -14.50 28.39 -6.14
N GLU A 224 -15.14 27.55 -6.94
CA GLU A 224 -15.83 26.34 -6.46
C GLU A 224 -14.83 25.38 -5.82
N TRP A 225 -13.69 25.11 -6.46
CA TRP A 225 -12.64 24.25 -5.89
C TRP A 225 -12.07 24.83 -4.59
N ASN A 226 -11.79 26.13 -4.52
CA ASN A 226 -11.32 26.78 -3.30
C ASN A 226 -12.35 26.72 -2.17
N SER A 227 -13.65 26.74 -2.50
CA SER A 227 -14.72 26.67 -1.50
C SER A 227 -14.79 25.32 -0.74
N VAL A 228 -14.08 24.31 -1.21
CA VAL A 228 -13.98 22.97 -0.58
C VAL A 228 -12.54 22.58 -0.22
N LYS A 229 -11.64 23.55 -0.15
CA LYS A 229 -10.18 23.35 -0.09
C LYS A 229 -9.72 22.35 0.99
N THR A 230 -10.16 22.47 2.24
CA THR A 230 -9.77 21.54 3.32
C THR A 230 -10.32 20.14 3.13
N TYR A 231 -11.43 19.97 2.39
CA TYR A 231 -11.92 18.64 2.00
C TYR A 231 -11.00 17.93 1.01
N LEU A 232 -10.27 18.68 0.21
CA LEU A 232 -9.28 18.18 -0.75
C LEU A 232 -7.96 17.80 -0.06
N ARG A 233 -8.05 17.07 1.05
CA ARG A 233 -6.91 16.62 1.86
C ARG A 233 -5.81 16.02 0.98
N PRO A 234 -4.55 16.49 1.07
CA PRO A 234 -3.45 15.91 0.30
C PRO A 234 -3.04 14.55 0.89
N VAL A 235 -2.42 13.70 0.06
CA VAL A 235 -1.58 12.60 0.56
C VAL A 235 -0.30 13.19 1.16
N LEU A 236 0.38 12.51 2.09
CA LEU A 236 1.61 13.06 2.68
C LEU A 236 2.76 13.06 1.68
N ILE A 237 2.98 11.93 1.01
CA ILE A 237 4.00 11.75 -0.02
C ILE A 237 3.30 11.45 -1.34
N GLY A 238 3.26 12.43 -2.23
CA GLY A 238 2.65 12.32 -3.56
C GLY A 238 3.70 12.30 -4.67
N ILE A 239 4.10 11.13 -5.12
CA ILE A 239 5.13 10.95 -6.16
C ILE A 239 4.45 10.39 -7.40
N LYS A 240 4.44 11.18 -8.49
CA LYS A 240 3.69 10.86 -9.71
C LYS A 240 4.61 10.80 -10.93
N ASN A 241 4.43 9.80 -11.79
CA ASN A 241 5.18 9.62 -13.04
C ASN A 241 6.72 9.58 -12.86
N CYS A 242 7.22 9.26 -11.67
CA CYS A 242 8.65 9.28 -11.37
C CYS A 242 9.33 7.94 -11.69
N GLU A 243 10.65 7.99 -11.91
CA GLU A 243 11.47 6.83 -12.21
C GLU A 243 12.68 6.77 -11.27
N ASN A 244 13.01 5.56 -10.76
CA ASN A 244 14.07 5.31 -9.79
C ASN A 244 13.85 6.11 -8.50
N VAL A 245 12.90 5.65 -7.69
CA VAL A 245 12.48 6.27 -6.42
C VAL A 245 12.97 5.43 -5.25
N LEU A 246 13.52 6.06 -4.22
CA LEU A 246 13.92 5.42 -2.97
C LEU A 246 13.27 6.14 -1.77
N LEU A 247 12.54 5.38 -0.94
CA LEU A 247 12.11 5.80 0.39
C LEU A 247 12.76 4.86 1.40
N GLU A 248 13.62 5.38 2.29
CA GLU A 248 14.41 4.52 3.16
C GLU A 248 14.62 5.09 4.55
N ASP A 249 14.54 4.21 5.56
CA ASP A 249 14.83 4.42 6.98
C ASP A 249 13.91 5.39 7.73
N CYS A 250 13.13 6.23 7.06
CA CYS A 250 12.35 7.31 7.66
C CYS A 250 11.05 6.83 8.33
N LEU A 251 10.59 7.61 9.31
CA LEU A 251 9.24 7.52 9.87
C LEU A 251 8.32 8.54 9.16
N PHE A 252 7.28 8.03 8.51
CA PHE A 252 6.22 8.82 7.89
C PHE A 252 4.96 8.75 8.75
N GLN A 253 4.47 9.88 9.26
CA GLN A 253 3.35 9.83 10.18
C GLN A 253 2.35 10.96 10.01
N ASN A 254 1.16 10.73 10.58
CA ASN A 254 0.14 11.75 10.78
C ASN A 254 -0.26 12.46 9.47
N SER A 255 -0.52 11.67 8.41
CA SER A 255 -0.91 12.20 7.10
C SER A 255 -2.29 12.85 7.11
N PRO A 256 -2.57 13.82 6.24
CA PRO A 256 -3.91 14.38 6.07
C PRO A 256 -4.97 13.37 5.57
N CYS A 257 -4.57 12.46 4.67
CA CYS A 257 -5.31 11.29 4.23
C CYS A 257 -4.36 10.11 3.99
N TRP A 258 -4.27 9.49 2.82
CA TRP A 258 -3.27 8.47 2.49
C TRP A 258 -1.86 8.95 2.82
N ASN A 259 -0.99 8.06 3.30
CA ASN A 259 0.34 8.47 3.70
C ASN A 259 1.29 8.52 2.49
N ILE A 260 1.64 7.39 1.91
CA ILE A 260 2.59 7.30 0.79
C ILE A 260 1.85 6.83 -0.46
N HIS A 261 1.86 7.65 -1.53
CA HIS A 261 1.18 7.38 -2.79
C HIS A 261 2.13 7.53 -3.99
N PRO A 262 2.91 6.50 -4.32
CA PRO A 262 3.55 6.42 -5.63
C PRO A 262 2.49 6.12 -6.69
N LEU A 263 2.34 7.03 -7.64
CA LEU A 263 1.34 6.98 -8.70
C LEU A 263 2.03 6.92 -10.06
N MET A 264 1.77 5.86 -10.83
CA MET A 264 2.35 5.67 -12.16
C MET A 264 3.89 5.76 -12.20
N CYS A 265 4.54 5.34 -11.13
CA CYS A 265 6.00 5.33 -11.00
C CYS A 265 6.61 4.02 -11.51
N LYS A 266 7.92 4.08 -11.79
CA LYS A 266 8.71 2.92 -12.21
C LYS A 266 10.00 2.81 -11.42
N ASN A 267 10.39 1.56 -11.07
CA ASN A 267 11.58 1.27 -10.29
C ASN A 267 11.55 1.97 -8.93
N VAL A 268 10.69 1.50 -8.02
CA VAL A 268 10.48 2.08 -6.69
C VAL A 268 11.02 1.14 -5.63
N ILE A 269 11.82 1.65 -4.71
CA ILE A 269 12.30 0.94 -3.52
C ILE A 269 11.74 1.63 -2.29
N ILE A 270 11.01 0.88 -1.46
CA ILE A 270 10.52 1.29 -0.15
C ILE A 270 11.12 0.31 0.84
N ASN A 271 12.13 0.74 1.59
CA ASN A 271 12.94 -0.12 2.42
C ASN A 271 13.10 0.43 3.84
N ASN A 272 12.86 -0.43 4.84
CA ASN A 272 13.08 -0.14 6.25
C ASN A 272 12.39 1.14 6.73
N ILE A 273 11.18 1.42 6.22
CA ILE A 273 10.39 2.57 6.66
C ILE A 273 9.42 2.18 7.77
N THR A 274 9.00 3.19 8.54
CA THR A 274 7.88 3.08 9.47
C THR A 274 6.78 4.03 9.04
N VAL A 275 5.54 3.53 8.94
CA VAL A 275 4.37 4.36 8.60
C VAL A 275 3.38 4.33 9.74
N ARG A 276 2.96 5.51 10.22
CA ARG A 276 2.00 5.64 11.33
C ARG A 276 0.92 6.65 11.04
N ASN A 277 -0.33 6.21 11.16
CA ASN A 277 -1.49 7.08 11.21
C ASN A 277 -2.35 6.70 12.42
N PRO A 278 -3.03 7.66 13.06
CA PRO A 278 -3.96 7.31 14.13
C PRO A 278 -5.00 6.30 13.65
N TRP A 279 -5.35 5.33 14.50
CA TRP A 279 -6.32 4.28 14.18
C TRP A 279 -7.71 4.82 13.77
N TYR A 280 -8.05 6.03 14.19
CA TYR A 280 -9.29 6.71 13.83
C TYR A 280 -9.18 7.54 12.54
N SER A 281 -8.02 7.61 11.92
CA SER A 281 -7.82 8.40 10.70
C SER A 281 -8.59 7.80 9.52
N GLN A 282 -9.59 8.53 9.05
CA GLN A 282 -10.36 8.13 7.87
C GLN A 282 -9.53 8.35 6.59
N ASN A 283 -9.44 7.31 5.76
CA ASN A 283 -8.52 7.22 4.63
C ASN A 283 -7.06 7.43 5.10
N GLY A 284 -6.74 6.88 6.25
CA GLY A 284 -5.40 6.92 6.81
C GLY A 284 -4.56 5.73 6.37
N ASP A 285 -4.62 5.39 5.07
CA ASP A 285 -3.88 4.30 4.44
C ASP A 285 -2.37 4.50 4.61
N GLY A 286 -1.63 3.41 4.65
CA GLY A 286 -0.18 3.46 4.84
C GLY A 286 0.58 3.71 3.53
N LEU A 287 0.39 2.83 2.58
CA LEU A 287 1.07 2.85 1.29
C LEU A 287 0.09 2.42 0.20
N ASP A 288 -0.14 3.29 -0.76
CA ASP A 288 -0.98 3.05 -1.93
C ASP A 288 -0.13 3.01 -3.19
N VAL A 289 0.30 1.83 -3.61
CA VAL A 289 1.07 1.63 -4.84
C VAL A 289 0.08 1.60 -6.01
N ASP A 290 -0.03 2.72 -6.74
CA ASP A 290 -1.03 2.90 -7.79
C ASP A 290 -0.41 2.93 -9.20
N SER A 291 -0.79 1.96 -10.03
CA SER A 291 -0.37 1.89 -11.45
C SER A 291 1.16 1.92 -11.65
N CYS A 292 1.91 1.38 -10.69
CA CYS A 292 3.37 1.35 -10.68
C CYS A 292 3.94 0.07 -11.30
N GLU A 293 5.21 0.12 -11.69
CA GLU A 293 5.94 -1.01 -12.28
C GLU A 293 7.31 -1.17 -11.62
N ASN A 294 7.69 -2.43 -11.30
CA ASN A 294 8.93 -2.80 -10.65
C ASN A 294 9.09 -2.13 -9.28
N VAL A 295 8.42 -2.66 -8.27
CA VAL A 295 8.38 -2.08 -6.92
C VAL A 295 8.87 -3.10 -5.89
N LEU A 296 9.73 -2.65 -4.98
CA LEU A 296 10.13 -3.37 -3.78
C LEU A 296 9.57 -2.67 -2.55
N VAL A 297 8.84 -3.39 -1.70
CA VAL A 297 8.36 -2.94 -0.38
C VAL A 297 8.91 -3.92 0.65
N ILE A 298 9.95 -3.53 1.33
CA ILE A 298 10.73 -4.47 2.14
C ILE A 298 11.07 -3.93 3.52
N ASN A 299 11.22 -4.84 4.50
CA ASN A 299 11.71 -4.54 5.85
C ASN A 299 10.93 -3.43 6.58
N SER A 300 9.66 -3.22 6.24
CA SER A 300 8.92 -2.03 6.65
C SER A 300 7.80 -2.34 7.63
N SER A 301 7.40 -1.34 8.42
CA SER A 301 6.35 -1.48 9.42
C SER A 301 5.24 -0.45 9.26
N PHE A 302 3.99 -0.90 9.50
CA PHE A 302 2.79 -0.10 9.31
C PHE A 302 1.88 -0.20 10.53
N ASP A 303 1.36 0.95 10.99
CA ASP A 303 0.37 1.06 12.05
C ASP A 303 -0.59 2.21 11.66
N VAL A 304 -1.73 1.87 11.07
CA VAL A 304 -2.54 2.82 10.31
C VAL A 304 -4.04 2.70 10.58
N GLY A 305 -4.82 3.64 10.09
CA GLY A 305 -6.27 3.71 10.33
C GLY A 305 -7.14 3.19 9.19
N ASP A 306 -6.53 2.81 8.04
CA ASP A 306 -7.18 2.23 6.87
C ASP A 306 -6.27 1.13 6.28
N ASP A 307 -6.26 0.85 4.99
CA ASP A 307 -5.45 -0.22 4.38
C ASP A 307 -3.94 0.05 4.59
N ALA A 308 -3.16 -0.97 4.98
CA ALA A 308 -1.74 -0.77 5.32
C ALA A 308 -0.83 -0.76 4.09
N ILE A 309 -0.83 -1.85 3.31
CA ILE A 309 -0.11 -1.97 2.04
C ILE A 309 -1.17 -2.26 0.97
N CYS A 310 -1.48 -1.26 0.16
CA CYS A 310 -2.57 -1.33 -0.82
C CYS A 310 -2.06 -1.20 -2.25
N ILE A 311 -2.47 -2.10 -3.12
CA ILE A 311 -2.11 -2.13 -4.53
C ILE A 311 -3.32 -1.69 -5.35
N LYS A 312 -3.14 -0.64 -6.15
CA LYS A 312 -4.18 0.01 -6.92
C LYS A 312 -3.77 0.19 -8.39
N SER A 313 -4.75 0.37 -9.27
CA SER A 313 -4.52 0.68 -10.69
C SER A 313 -5.68 1.46 -11.32
N GLY A 314 -6.15 2.47 -10.60
CA GLY A 314 -7.23 3.33 -11.07
C GLY A 314 -8.63 2.75 -10.88
N LYS A 315 -9.63 3.60 -11.03
CA LYS A 315 -11.04 3.34 -10.74
C LYS A 315 -11.91 3.54 -11.97
N ASP A 316 -12.85 2.60 -12.19
CA ASP A 316 -13.91 2.68 -13.17
C ASP A 316 -13.41 3.06 -14.59
N GLU A 317 -14.08 3.93 -15.30
CA GLU A 317 -13.72 4.37 -16.64
C GLU A 317 -12.34 5.03 -16.69
N ASP A 318 -11.99 5.87 -15.71
CA ASP A 318 -10.68 6.54 -15.66
C ASP A 318 -9.53 5.52 -15.57
N GLY A 319 -9.68 4.50 -14.74
CA GLY A 319 -8.70 3.43 -14.62
C GLY A 319 -8.58 2.59 -15.88
N ARG A 320 -9.73 2.19 -16.47
CA ARG A 320 -9.74 1.43 -17.73
C ARG A 320 -9.16 2.23 -18.90
N ARG A 321 -9.50 3.51 -19.01
CA ARG A 321 -8.99 4.42 -20.06
C ARG A 321 -7.48 4.62 -19.95
N ARG A 322 -6.94 4.78 -18.73
CA ARG A 322 -5.49 4.83 -18.50
C ARG A 322 -4.80 3.53 -18.86
N ALA A 323 -5.48 2.39 -18.71
CA ALA A 323 -4.99 1.05 -19.07
C ALA A 323 -3.57 0.79 -18.56
N ARG A 324 -3.27 1.21 -17.31
CA ARG A 324 -1.95 1.13 -16.71
C ARG A 324 -1.99 0.20 -15.50
N PRO A 325 -1.61 -1.06 -15.65
CA PRO A 325 -1.62 -2.01 -14.55
C PRO A 325 -0.58 -1.66 -13.49
N CYS A 326 -0.85 -2.07 -12.25
CA CYS A 326 0.17 -2.17 -11.22
C CYS A 326 0.81 -3.56 -11.31
N ARG A 327 2.13 -3.64 -11.56
CA ARG A 327 2.77 -4.92 -11.87
C ARG A 327 4.22 -5.03 -11.44
N ASN A 328 4.65 -6.29 -11.29
CA ASN A 328 6.01 -6.63 -10.91
C ASN A 328 6.37 -6.04 -9.53
N LEU A 329 5.77 -6.56 -8.48
CA LEU A 329 5.98 -6.12 -7.10
C LEU A 329 6.50 -7.27 -6.24
N ILE A 330 7.40 -6.93 -5.32
CA ILE A 330 7.82 -7.80 -4.23
C ILE A 330 7.55 -7.08 -2.92
N VAL A 331 6.76 -7.71 -2.04
CA VAL A 331 6.54 -7.28 -0.66
C VAL A 331 7.16 -8.34 0.24
N ASP A 332 8.20 -7.97 0.99
CA ASP A 332 8.92 -8.94 1.81
C ASP A 332 9.28 -8.38 3.18
N ASN A 333 9.23 -9.24 4.21
CA ASN A 333 9.61 -8.92 5.58
C ASN A 333 8.95 -7.65 6.12
N CYS A 334 7.63 -7.51 5.88
CA CYS A 334 6.85 -6.39 6.40
C CYS A 334 6.00 -6.80 7.62
N ILE A 335 5.76 -5.84 8.52
CA ILE A 335 4.89 -6.03 9.68
C ILE A 335 3.79 -4.97 9.69
N VAL A 336 2.55 -5.40 9.90
CA VAL A 336 1.38 -4.52 10.05
C VAL A 336 0.78 -4.74 11.44
N PHE A 337 0.67 -3.67 12.23
CA PHE A 337 0.10 -3.73 13.58
C PHE A 337 -1.41 -3.46 13.58
N HIS A 338 -1.87 -2.44 12.86
CA HIS A 338 -3.29 -2.12 12.65
C HIS A 338 -3.50 -1.65 11.20
N GLY A 339 -4.73 -1.78 10.74
CA GLY A 339 -5.19 -1.36 9.42
C GLY A 339 -6.48 -2.09 9.04
N HIS A 340 -7.23 -1.59 8.05
CA HIS A 340 -8.38 -2.30 7.50
C HIS A 340 -7.99 -3.55 6.70
N GLY A 341 -6.74 -3.64 6.24
CA GLY A 341 -6.15 -4.82 5.64
C GLY A 341 -4.63 -4.80 5.75
N GLY A 342 -4.01 -5.99 5.92
CA GLY A 342 -2.56 -6.12 5.99
C GLY A 342 -1.92 -5.93 4.61
N PHE A 343 -2.25 -6.80 3.68
CA PHE A 343 -1.97 -6.66 2.25
C PHE A 343 -3.30 -6.61 1.48
N VAL A 344 -3.47 -5.58 0.67
CA VAL A 344 -4.75 -5.27 0.02
C VAL A 344 -4.55 -5.08 -1.49
N VAL A 345 -5.47 -5.61 -2.29
CA VAL A 345 -5.60 -5.30 -3.71
C VAL A 345 -6.96 -4.69 -3.95
N GLY A 346 -6.99 -3.47 -4.46
CA GLY A 346 -8.22 -2.75 -4.79
C GLY A 346 -8.72 -1.84 -3.64
N SER A 347 -10.04 -1.40 -3.75
CA SER A 347 -11.03 -1.70 -4.81
C SER A 347 -10.69 -1.08 -6.17
N GLU A 348 -9.84 -0.08 -6.22
CA GLU A 348 -9.39 0.62 -7.43
C GLU A 348 -8.36 -0.26 -8.18
N MET A 349 -8.84 -1.20 -9.02
CA MET A 349 -8.00 -2.14 -9.77
C MET A 349 -8.35 -2.22 -11.26
N SER A 350 -8.97 -1.14 -11.78
CA SER A 350 -9.55 -1.11 -13.13
C SER A 350 -8.51 -1.21 -14.26
N GLY A 351 -7.26 -0.80 -14.02
CA GLY A 351 -6.14 -0.96 -14.94
C GLY A 351 -5.48 -2.35 -14.92
N GLY A 352 -5.89 -3.20 -13.97
CA GLY A 352 -5.30 -4.53 -13.75
C GLY A 352 -4.17 -4.54 -12.71
N VAL A 353 -3.98 -5.71 -12.09
CA VAL A 353 -2.89 -5.96 -11.12
C VAL A 353 -2.30 -7.32 -11.42
N GLU A 354 -0.98 -7.40 -11.58
CA GLU A 354 -0.35 -8.67 -11.97
C GLU A 354 1.11 -8.80 -11.50
N ASN A 355 1.55 -10.05 -11.34
CA ASN A 355 2.93 -10.39 -10.99
C ASN A 355 3.35 -9.79 -9.65
N ILE A 356 2.77 -10.27 -8.56
CA ILE A 356 3.11 -9.83 -7.19
C ILE A 356 3.56 -11.04 -6.38
N LYS A 357 4.66 -10.89 -5.65
CA LYS A 357 5.08 -11.81 -4.60
C LYS A 357 4.99 -11.11 -3.24
N VAL A 358 4.35 -11.76 -2.27
CA VAL A 358 4.27 -11.31 -0.87
C VAL A 358 4.81 -12.42 0.00
N SER A 359 5.84 -12.15 0.80
CA SER A 359 6.49 -13.16 1.62
C SER A 359 6.97 -12.63 2.98
N ASN A 360 7.14 -13.54 3.94
CA ASN A 360 7.73 -13.23 5.25
C ASN A 360 7.03 -12.10 6.02
N CYS A 361 5.70 -11.95 5.88
CA CYS A 361 4.97 -10.83 6.47
C CYS A 361 4.18 -11.25 7.73
N ARG A 362 3.90 -10.27 8.58
CA ARG A 362 3.14 -10.45 9.82
C ARG A 362 2.04 -9.40 9.93
N PHE A 363 0.80 -9.85 10.14
CA PHE A 363 -0.36 -8.98 10.34
C PHE A 363 -0.94 -9.23 11.74
N LEU A 364 -0.78 -8.25 12.64
CA LEU A 364 -0.98 -8.42 14.08
C LEU A 364 -2.12 -7.52 14.60
N GLY A 365 -3.35 -7.74 14.11
CA GLY A 365 -4.53 -6.97 14.52
C GLY A 365 -5.14 -6.11 13.41
N THR A 366 -4.87 -6.42 12.15
CA THR A 366 -5.58 -5.83 11.01
C THR A 366 -7.00 -6.37 10.93
N ASP A 367 -7.97 -5.57 10.47
CA ASP A 367 -9.35 -6.03 10.33
C ASP A 367 -9.46 -7.24 9.40
N VAL A 368 -8.73 -7.23 8.29
CA VAL A 368 -8.57 -8.32 7.31
C VAL A 368 -7.08 -8.62 7.12
N GLY A 369 -6.70 -9.86 6.90
CA GLY A 369 -5.31 -10.22 6.59
C GLY A 369 -4.92 -9.90 5.15
N LEU A 370 -5.22 -10.84 4.23
CA LEU A 370 -5.08 -10.72 2.79
C LEU A 370 -6.43 -10.34 2.19
N ARG A 371 -6.51 -9.15 1.60
CA ARG A 371 -7.77 -8.55 1.18
C ARG A 371 -7.78 -8.23 -0.31
N PHE A 372 -8.60 -8.95 -1.07
CA PHE A 372 -8.87 -8.68 -2.48
C PHE A 372 -10.30 -8.15 -2.60
N LYS A 373 -10.45 -6.90 -2.99
CA LYS A 373 -11.77 -6.23 -3.04
C LYS A 373 -12.01 -5.53 -4.36
N SER A 374 -13.20 -5.70 -4.92
CA SER A 374 -13.67 -5.01 -6.12
C SER A 374 -15.20 -5.06 -6.20
N CYS A 375 -15.78 -4.48 -7.23
CA CYS A 375 -17.21 -4.57 -7.50
C CYS A 375 -17.47 -4.39 -9.00
N ARG A 376 -18.66 -4.79 -9.43
CA ARG A 376 -19.18 -4.44 -10.77
C ARG A 376 -19.02 -2.94 -11.04
N GLY A 377 -18.70 -2.57 -12.25
CA GLY A 377 -18.36 -1.20 -12.66
C GLY A 377 -16.85 -0.93 -12.71
N ARG A 378 -16.06 -1.64 -11.88
CA ARG A 378 -14.58 -1.47 -11.86
C ARG A 378 -13.93 -2.03 -13.13
N GLY A 379 -14.30 -3.25 -13.55
CA GLY A 379 -13.53 -3.98 -14.55
C GLY A 379 -12.13 -4.36 -14.02
N GLY A 380 -11.23 -4.67 -14.94
CA GLY A 380 -9.86 -5.07 -14.62
C GLY A 380 -9.72 -6.52 -14.16
N VAL A 381 -8.49 -7.01 -14.16
CA VAL A 381 -8.14 -8.37 -13.74
C VAL A 381 -6.97 -8.32 -12.76
N VAL A 382 -7.11 -9.03 -11.64
CA VAL A 382 -6.03 -9.30 -10.69
C VAL A 382 -5.57 -10.73 -10.90
N LYS A 383 -4.29 -10.95 -11.22
CA LYS A 383 -3.76 -12.28 -11.56
C LYS A 383 -2.28 -12.43 -11.25
N ASN A 384 -1.80 -13.69 -11.22
CA ASN A 384 -0.41 -14.04 -10.97
C ASN A 384 0.08 -13.43 -9.64
N ILE A 385 -0.64 -13.72 -8.56
CA ILE A 385 -0.30 -13.26 -7.21
C ILE A 385 0.18 -14.47 -6.41
N TYR A 386 1.34 -14.35 -5.79
CA TYR A 386 2.01 -15.42 -5.04
C TYR A 386 2.27 -14.94 -3.62
N ILE A 387 1.71 -15.63 -2.63
CA ILE A 387 1.76 -15.24 -1.22
C ILE A 387 2.23 -16.43 -0.40
N GLU A 388 3.27 -16.24 0.38
CA GLU A 388 3.84 -17.32 1.20
C GLU A 388 4.42 -16.79 2.54
N ASP A 389 4.54 -17.68 3.54
CA ASP A 389 5.15 -17.36 4.85
C ASP A 389 4.48 -16.16 5.56
N ILE A 390 3.16 -16.24 5.77
CA ILE A 390 2.39 -15.17 6.42
C ILE A 390 1.93 -15.62 7.82
N VAL A 391 2.21 -14.80 8.82
CA VAL A 391 1.72 -15.00 10.19
C VAL A 391 0.70 -13.91 10.54
N MET A 392 -0.47 -14.34 11.02
CA MET A 392 -1.57 -13.43 11.40
C MET A 392 -2.05 -13.71 12.82
N MET A 393 -2.40 -12.66 13.54
CA MET A 393 -2.98 -12.74 14.87
C MET A 393 -4.11 -11.73 15.07
N ASN A 394 -5.19 -12.17 15.74
CA ASN A 394 -6.30 -11.29 16.12
C ASN A 394 -6.90 -10.53 14.93
N ILE A 395 -7.30 -11.27 13.90
CA ILE A 395 -7.97 -10.74 12.71
C ILE A 395 -9.48 -10.68 12.98
N PRO A 396 -10.09 -9.51 13.22
CA PRO A 396 -11.50 -9.40 13.61
C PRO A 396 -12.48 -9.95 12.58
N THR A 397 -12.09 -10.06 11.32
CA THR A 397 -12.92 -10.60 10.26
C THR A 397 -12.29 -11.83 9.61
N GLU A 398 -11.67 -11.73 8.44
CA GLU A 398 -11.12 -12.86 7.69
C GLU A 398 -9.60 -12.70 7.43
N PRO A 399 -8.77 -13.74 7.66
CA PRO A 399 -7.38 -13.74 7.18
C PRO A 399 -7.30 -13.76 5.64
N LEU A 400 -8.25 -14.38 4.96
CA LEU A 400 -8.30 -14.49 3.49
C LEU A 400 -9.66 -14.03 2.99
N LEU A 401 -9.71 -12.87 2.34
CA LEU A 401 -10.92 -12.26 1.79
C LEU A 401 -10.77 -11.96 0.29
N PHE A 402 -11.68 -12.53 -0.51
CA PHE A 402 -11.90 -12.18 -1.90
C PHE A 402 -13.34 -11.70 -2.07
N ASP A 403 -13.55 -10.41 -2.31
CA ASP A 403 -14.89 -9.82 -2.35
C ASP A 403 -15.11 -9.00 -3.62
N LEU A 404 -16.01 -9.48 -4.49
CA LEU A 404 -16.46 -8.81 -5.70
C LEU A 404 -17.78 -8.01 -5.51
N HIS A 405 -18.20 -7.82 -4.25
CA HIS A 405 -19.39 -7.04 -3.87
C HIS A 405 -19.04 -5.81 -3.01
N TYR A 406 -17.79 -5.35 -3.05
CA TYR A 406 -17.30 -4.27 -2.21
C TYR A 406 -18.16 -2.99 -2.37
N GLY A 407 -18.64 -2.44 -1.25
CA GLY A 407 -19.51 -1.25 -1.24
C GLY A 407 -20.97 -1.51 -1.64
N GLY A 408 -21.33 -2.77 -1.96
CA GLY A 408 -22.70 -3.20 -2.17
C GLY A 408 -23.42 -3.57 -0.87
N LYS A 409 -24.67 -4.03 -1.00
CA LYS A 409 -25.42 -4.59 0.14
C LYS A 409 -24.71 -5.85 0.64
N SER A 410 -24.53 -5.94 1.94
CA SER A 410 -24.04 -7.17 2.56
C SER A 410 -25.05 -8.32 2.38
N ALA A 411 -24.57 -9.56 2.46
CA ALA A 411 -25.45 -10.74 2.42
C ALA A 411 -26.53 -10.71 3.52
N VAL A 412 -26.24 -10.07 4.66
CA VAL A 412 -27.19 -9.88 5.77
C VAL A 412 -28.28 -8.89 5.41
N GLU A 413 -27.94 -7.78 4.77
CA GLU A 413 -28.90 -6.78 4.28
C GLU A 413 -29.77 -7.34 3.15
N ALA A 414 -29.19 -8.09 2.22
CA ALA A 414 -29.93 -8.77 1.16
C ALA A 414 -30.89 -9.84 1.71
N ALA A 415 -30.46 -10.63 2.71
CA ALA A 415 -31.29 -11.62 3.38
C ALA A 415 -32.44 -10.98 4.18
N ALA A 416 -32.25 -9.81 4.78
CA ALA A 416 -33.29 -9.05 5.47
C ALA A 416 -34.37 -8.56 4.50
N GLU A 417 -34.08 -8.43 3.21
CA GLU A 417 -35.03 -8.11 2.13
C GLU A 417 -35.66 -9.36 1.49
N GLY A 418 -35.39 -10.57 2.03
CA GLY A 418 -35.94 -11.86 1.57
C GLY A 418 -35.19 -12.48 0.39
N ALA A 419 -34.03 -11.97 0.02
CA ALA A 419 -33.14 -12.61 -0.96
C ALA A 419 -32.47 -13.86 -0.38
N SER A 420 -32.21 -14.86 -1.23
CA SER A 420 -31.40 -16.00 -0.84
C SER A 420 -29.98 -15.53 -0.45
N PRO A 421 -29.42 -16.00 0.67
CA PRO A 421 -28.05 -15.63 1.05
C PRO A 421 -26.98 -16.17 0.08
N PHE A 422 -27.39 -17.06 -0.85
CA PHE A 422 -26.48 -17.73 -1.78
C PHE A 422 -26.68 -17.31 -3.24
N ASP A 423 -27.81 -16.66 -3.59
CA ASP A 423 -28.14 -16.37 -4.97
C ASP A 423 -27.93 -14.89 -5.27
N VAL A 424 -27.01 -14.63 -6.19
CA VAL A 424 -26.69 -13.30 -6.72
C VAL A 424 -27.27 -13.21 -8.13
N GLU A 425 -27.88 -12.09 -8.48
CA GLU A 425 -28.40 -11.83 -9.82
C GLU A 425 -27.27 -11.88 -10.87
N TYR A 426 -27.52 -12.65 -11.93
CA TYR A 426 -26.61 -12.72 -13.08
C TYR A 426 -26.75 -11.44 -13.92
N VAL A 427 -25.61 -10.84 -14.27
CA VAL A 427 -25.49 -9.71 -15.19
C VAL A 427 -24.56 -10.14 -16.33
N GLU A 428 -24.85 -9.81 -17.58
CA GLU A 428 -23.95 -10.15 -18.68
C GLU A 428 -22.57 -9.49 -18.46
N ALA A 429 -21.51 -10.28 -18.57
CA ALA A 429 -20.14 -9.81 -18.36
C ALA A 429 -19.68 -8.89 -19.49
N ASP A 430 -19.07 -7.77 -19.13
CA ASP A 430 -18.49 -6.79 -20.03
C ASP A 430 -17.12 -6.28 -19.53
N GLU A 431 -16.60 -5.19 -20.10
CA GLU A 431 -15.35 -4.56 -19.68
C GLU A 431 -15.38 -3.98 -18.27
N THR A 432 -16.56 -3.80 -17.70
CA THR A 432 -16.74 -3.30 -16.34
C THR A 432 -16.80 -4.40 -15.29
N THR A 433 -16.77 -5.67 -15.72
CA THR A 433 -16.85 -6.83 -14.85
C THR A 433 -15.46 -7.20 -14.33
N PRO A 434 -15.18 -7.07 -13.02
CA PRO A 434 -13.87 -7.38 -12.43
C PRO A 434 -13.64 -8.89 -12.32
N GLN A 435 -12.36 -9.30 -12.21
CA GLN A 435 -11.99 -10.69 -11.97
C GLN A 435 -10.77 -10.82 -11.07
N PHE A 436 -10.81 -11.79 -10.16
CA PHE A 436 -9.66 -12.32 -9.45
C PHE A 436 -9.36 -13.73 -9.96
N ARG A 437 -8.13 -14.00 -10.38
CA ARG A 437 -7.72 -15.32 -10.85
C ARG A 437 -6.21 -15.58 -10.73
N ASP A 438 -5.83 -16.84 -10.83
CA ASP A 438 -4.42 -17.26 -10.78
C ASP A 438 -3.70 -16.70 -9.53
N ILE A 439 -4.21 -17.03 -8.34
CA ILE A 439 -3.67 -16.57 -7.06
C ILE A 439 -3.28 -17.79 -6.22
N TYR A 440 -2.05 -17.78 -5.73
CA TYR A 440 -1.42 -18.88 -5.01
C TYR A 440 -1.03 -18.41 -3.61
N ILE A 441 -1.59 -19.08 -2.58
CA ILE A 441 -1.39 -18.74 -1.15
C ILE A 441 -0.87 -19.98 -0.45
N LYS A 442 0.26 -19.86 0.22
CA LYS A 442 0.92 -20.97 0.87
C LYS A 442 1.51 -20.59 2.23
N ASP A 443 1.66 -21.54 3.13
CA ASP A 443 2.32 -21.36 4.42
C ASP A 443 1.75 -20.18 5.24
N VAL A 444 0.41 -20.18 5.44
CA VAL A 444 -0.27 -19.14 6.23
C VAL A 444 -0.70 -19.67 7.57
N VAL A 445 -0.29 -18.99 8.63
CA VAL A 445 -0.74 -19.28 10.00
C VAL A 445 -1.56 -18.12 10.54
N CYS A 446 -2.81 -18.37 10.96
CA CYS A 446 -3.67 -17.38 11.58
C CYS A 446 -4.21 -17.86 12.93
N SER A 447 -3.93 -17.11 13.99
CA SER A 447 -4.46 -17.35 15.33
C SER A 447 -5.51 -16.29 15.70
N GLY A 448 -6.80 -16.67 15.60
CA GLY A 448 -7.94 -15.84 15.99
C GLY A 448 -8.51 -15.01 14.86
N ALA A 449 -9.58 -15.55 14.21
CA ALA A 449 -10.34 -14.84 13.19
C ALA A 449 -11.86 -15.04 13.42
N ALA A 450 -12.71 -14.18 12.86
CA ALA A 450 -14.16 -14.40 12.88
C ALA A 450 -14.56 -15.49 11.87
N ARG A 451 -13.91 -15.56 10.72
CA ARG A 451 -14.10 -16.58 9.68
C ARG A 451 -12.76 -16.92 9.05
N ALA A 452 -12.54 -18.19 8.73
CA ALA A 452 -11.26 -18.65 8.17
C ALA A 452 -11.00 -18.08 6.76
N MET A 453 -11.99 -18.13 5.89
CA MET A 453 -11.90 -17.62 4.51
C MET A 453 -13.27 -17.14 4.04
N TYR A 454 -13.28 -16.11 3.19
CA TYR A 454 -14.48 -15.68 2.50
C TYR A 454 -14.19 -15.32 1.04
N PHE A 455 -14.69 -16.17 0.14
CA PHE A 455 -14.61 -15.94 -1.30
C PHE A 455 -16.03 -15.58 -1.79
N ASN A 456 -16.25 -14.31 -2.07
CA ASN A 456 -17.54 -13.74 -2.41
C ASN A 456 -17.54 -13.28 -3.88
N GLY A 457 -17.62 -14.26 -4.79
CA GLY A 457 -17.59 -14.05 -6.24
C GLY A 457 -18.93 -13.58 -6.81
N ILE A 458 -18.97 -13.42 -8.13
CA ILE A 458 -20.14 -13.06 -8.94
C ILE A 458 -20.42 -14.15 -9.99
N PRO A 459 -21.70 -14.38 -10.37
CA PRO A 459 -22.07 -15.50 -11.24
C PRO A 459 -21.53 -15.40 -12.67
N GLU A 460 -21.46 -14.19 -13.22
CA GLU A 460 -21.05 -13.93 -14.60
C GLU A 460 -19.53 -14.06 -14.82
N LYS A 461 -18.74 -13.92 -13.75
CA LYS A 461 -17.28 -14.02 -13.83
C LYS A 461 -16.72 -14.45 -12.47
N ASN A 462 -16.66 -15.75 -12.28
CA ASN A 462 -16.28 -16.33 -11.00
C ASN A 462 -14.85 -15.92 -10.58
N ILE A 463 -14.57 -16.01 -9.28
CA ILE A 463 -13.21 -16.08 -8.76
C ILE A 463 -12.60 -17.38 -9.28
N GLU A 464 -11.44 -17.33 -9.96
CA GLU A 464 -10.95 -18.43 -10.79
C GLU A 464 -9.53 -18.86 -10.42
N ASN A 465 -9.29 -20.18 -10.36
CA ASN A 465 -7.97 -20.75 -10.16
C ASN A 465 -7.23 -20.18 -8.95
N ILE A 466 -7.80 -20.37 -7.75
CA ILE A 466 -7.18 -20.01 -6.48
C ILE A 466 -6.66 -21.28 -5.80
N VAL A 467 -5.39 -21.27 -5.44
CA VAL A 467 -4.75 -22.37 -4.68
C VAL A 467 -4.40 -21.86 -3.29
N VAL A 468 -4.85 -22.57 -2.26
CA VAL A 468 -4.50 -22.35 -0.85
C VAL A 468 -3.89 -23.63 -0.32
N GLU A 469 -2.66 -23.57 0.16
CA GLU A 469 -1.87 -24.74 0.51
C GLU A 469 -1.14 -24.54 1.86
N ASP A 470 -0.99 -25.61 2.64
CA ASP A 470 -0.21 -25.63 3.89
C ASP A 470 -0.61 -24.51 4.88
N CYS A 471 -1.90 -24.41 5.22
CA CYS A 471 -2.41 -23.32 6.06
C CYS A 471 -3.01 -23.84 7.37
N GLU A 472 -2.74 -23.10 8.47
CA GLU A 472 -3.28 -23.35 9.81
C GLU A 472 -4.12 -22.13 10.27
N ILE A 473 -5.44 -22.31 10.43
CA ILE A 473 -6.33 -21.20 10.74
C ILE A 473 -7.24 -21.54 11.93
N VAL A 474 -7.14 -20.74 13.00
CA VAL A 474 -8.06 -20.78 14.14
C VAL A 474 -9.08 -19.66 14.01
N SER A 475 -10.37 -20.00 13.97
CA SER A 475 -11.44 -19.03 13.72
C SER A 475 -12.76 -19.38 14.40
N THR A 476 -13.71 -18.44 14.41
CA THR A 476 -15.07 -18.73 14.88
C THR A 476 -15.84 -19.54 13.84
N LYS A 477 -15.78 -19.16 12.56
CA LYS A 477 -16.45 -19.85 11.44
C LYS A 477 -15.43 -20.37 10.44
N GLY A 478 -15.78 -21.44 9.73
CA GLY A 478 -14.94 -22.05 8.71
C GLY A 478 -14.80 -21.21 7.42
N ALA A 479 -14.38 -21.86 6.34
CA ALA A 479 -14.28 -21.26 5.00
C ALA A 479 -15.66 -21.19 4.33
N ASP A 480 -15.93 -20.09 3.61
CA ASP A 480 -17.15 -19.88 2.82
C ASP A 480 -16.77 -19.45 1.40
N LEU A 481 -16.95 -20.36 0.44
CA LEU A 481 -16.60 -20.19 -0.96
C LEU A 481 -17.88 -19.99 -1.79
N ARG A 482 -17.97 -18.92 -2.53
CA ARG A 482 -19.12 -18.60 -3.38
C ARG A 482 -18.69 -18.13 -4.77
N TYR A 483 -19.40 -18.60 -5.79
CA TYR A 483 -19.17 -18.23 -7.20
C TYR A 483 -17.67 -18.28 -7.56
N SER A 484 -17.07 -19.44 -7.29
CA SER A 484 -15.66 -19.70 -7.55
C SER A 484 -15.52 -20.90 -8.48
N ASP A 485 -14.50 -20.91 -9.35
CA ASP A 485 -14.19 -21.98 -10.29
C ASP A 485 -12.71 -22.36 -10.21
N GLY A 486 -12.41 -23.64 -9.97
CA GLY A 486 -11.03 -24.13 -9.89
C GLY A 486 -10.32 -23.79 -8.59
N VAL A 487 -11.04 -23.70 -7.45
CA VAL A 487 -10.41 -23.51 -6.14
C VAL A 487 -9.84 -24.84 -5.64
N GLN A 488 -8.59 -24.80 -5.19
CA GLN A 488 -7.91 -25.94 -4.60
C GLN A 488 -7.44 -25.59 -3.19
N LEU A 489 -7.95 -26.32 -2.20
CA LEU A 489 -7.52 -26.26 -0.81
C LEU A 489 -6.74 -27.56 -0.54
N ARG A 490 -5.45 -27.44 -0.20
CA ARG A 490 -4.56 -28.58 0.07
C ARG A 490 -3.88 -28.41 1.40
N ASN A 491 -3.97 -29.43 2.27
CA ASN A 491 -3.39 -29.40 3.60
C ASN A 491 -3.78 -28.08 4.35
N VAL A 492 -5.07 -27.72 4.30
CA VAL A 492 -5.62 -26.55 4.99
C VAL A 492 -6.35 -27.01 6.23
N ASN A 493 -5.86 -26.58 7.39
CA ASN A 493 -6.36 -27.01 8.70
C ASN A 493 -7.13 -25.84 9.34
N ILE A 494 -8.45 -26.01 9.47
CA ILE A 494 -9.33 -25.00 10.07
C ILE A 494 -9.82 -25.51 11.43
N THR A 495 -9.45 -24.83 12.50
CA THR A 495 -10.02 -25.06 13.83
C THR A 495 -11.10 -24.02 14.09
N GLN A 496 -12.34 -24.31 13.65
CA GLN A 496 -13.49 -23.44 13.88
C GLN A 496 -14.24 -23.81 15.17
N SER A 497 -14.82 -22.81 15.84
CA SER A 497 -15.65 -23.03 17.03
C SER A 497 -17.14 -23.16 16.73
N GLU A 498 -17.60 -22.75 15.56
CA GLU A 498 -19.02 -22.73 15.15
C GLU A 498 -19.20 -23.15 13.69
N GLY A 499 -20.27 -23.90 13.43
CA GLY A 499 -20.74 -24.24 12.08
C GLY A 499 -19.88 -25.27 11.35
N GLN A 500 -19.95 -25.25 10.04
CA GLN A 500 -19.20 -26.14 9.15
C GLN A 500 -17.76 -25.67 8.99
N GLY A 501 -16.83 -26.62 8.75
CA GLY A 501 -15.46 -26.32 8.39
C GLY A 501 -15.36 -25.64 7.03
N TYR A 502 -16.16 -26.13 6.07
CA TYR A 502 -16.15 -25.65 4.70
C TYR A 502 -17.59 -25.48 4.17
N SER A 503 -17.87 -24.38 3.49
CA SER A 503 -19.10 -24.09 2.79
C SER A 503 -18.79 -23.77 1.34
N VAL A 504 -19.42 -24.47 0.38
CA VAL A 504 -19.19 -24.34 -1.06
C VAL A 504 -20.53 -24.11 -1.75
N ALA A 505 -20.77 -22.87 -2.20
CA ALA A 505 -22.06 -22.47 -2.80
C ALA A 505 -21.86 -21.85 -4.19
N ASN A 506 -22.60 -22.37 -5.17
CA ASN A 506 -22.56 -21.91 -6.57
C ASN A 506 -21.13 -21.96 -7.18
N CYS A 507 -20.33 -22.97 -6.78
CA CYS A 507 -18.95 -23.16 -7.23
C CYS A 507 -18.81 -24.30 -8.23
N LYS A 508 -17.69 -24.30 -8.96
CA LYS A 508 -17.31 -25.36 -9.89
C LYS A 508 -15.87 -25.78 -9.64
N ASN A 509 -15.59 -27.07 -9.92
CA ASN A 509 -14.22 -27.61 -9.90
C ASN A 509 -13.46 -27.29 -8.59
N VAL A 510 -14.06 -27.57 -7.43
CA VAL A 510 -13.44 -27.36 -6.11
C VAL A 510 -12.76 -28.65 -5.65
N LEU A 511 -11.50 -28.57 -5.24
CA LEU A 511 -10.75 -29.65 -4.60
C LEU A 511 -10.49 -29.29 -3.14
N ILE A 512 -10.82 -30.19 -2.22
CA ILE A 512 -10.46 -30.13 -0.79
C ILE A 512 -9.68 -31.41 -0.51
N GLU A 513 -8.37 -31.30 -0.41
CA GLU A 513 -7.43 -32.45 -0.34
C GLU A 513 -6.59 -32.34 0.93
N ASP A 514 -6.46 -33.43 1.67
CA ASP A 514 -5.67 -33.51 2.91
C ASP A 514 -6.02 -32.40 3.94
N CYS A 515 -7.25 -31.91 3.94
CA CYS A 515 -7.72 -30.85 4.81
C CYS A 515 -8.34 -31.40 6.11
N THR A 516 -8.34 -30.54 7.14
CA THR A 516 -9.01 -30.86 8.41
C THR A 516 -9.93 -29.74 8.87
N ASP A 517 -10.92 -30.09 9.70
CA ASP A 517 -11.72 -29.11 10.43
C ASP A 517 -11.85 -29.54 11.92
N ALA A 518 -12.60 -28.81 12.72
CA ALA A 518 -12.81 -29.12 14.14
C ALA A 518 -13.44 -30.52 14.38
N SER A 519 -14.03 -31.14 13.34
CA SER A 519 -14.58 -32.50 13.39
C SER A 519 -13.50 -33.60 13.19
N GLY A 520 -12.31 -33.24 12.77
CA GLY A 520 -11.19 -34.11 12.42
C GLY A 520 -11.14 -34.48 10.94
N SER A 521 -10.05 -35.12 10.50
CA SER A 521 -9.82 -35.46 9.10
C SER A 521 -10.72 -36.58 8.54
N GLU A 522 -11.25 -37.47 9.40
CA GLU A 522 -12.05 -38.63 8.95
C GLU A 522 -13.48 -38.26 8.52
N SER A 523 -13.96 -37.05 8.82
CA SER A 523 -15.32 -36.60 8.49
C SER A 523 -15.41 -35.08 8.41
N LEU A 524 -14.82 -34.50 7.38
CA LEU A 524 -14.92 -33.05 7.11
C LEU A 524 -16.39 -32.61 7.04
N ASN A 525 -16.72 -31.56 7.79
CA ASN A 525 -18.05 -30.97 7.76
C ASN A 525 -18.15 -29.97 6.59
N VAL A 526 -18.55 -30.47 5.41
CA VAL A 526 -18.66 -29.70 4.17
C VAL A 526 -20.11 -29.50 3.80
N PHE A 527 -20.56 -28.24 3.78
CA PHE A 527 -21.85 -27.86 3.22
C PHE A 527 -21.70 -27.56 1.71
N GLN A 528 -22.62 -28.09 0.90
CA GLN A 528 -22.64 -27.82 -0.53
C GLN A 528 -24.02 -27.30 -0.97
N HIS A 529 -24.02 -26.26 -1.78
CA HIS A 529 -25.23 -25.71 -2.40
C HIS A 529 -24.97 -25.39 -3.88
N ASN A 530 -25.76 -25.97 -4.78
CA ASN A 530 -25.75 -25.71 -6.23
C ASN A 530 -24.32 -25.67 -6.84
N SER A 531 -23.44 -26.56 -6.38
CA SER A 531 -22.03 -26.66 -6.83
C SER A 531 -21.80 -27.93 -7.62
N THR A 532 -20.84 -27.89 -8.56
CA THR A 532 -20.54 -29.01 -9.46
C THR A 532 -19.07 -29.38 -9.41
N ASN A 533 -18.75 -30.67 -9.55
CA ASN A 533 -17.39 -31.21 -9.51
C ASN A 533 -16.62 -30.79 -8.24
N VAL A 534 -17.23 -30.99 -7.07
CA VAL A 534 -16.58 -30.80 -5.77
C VAL A 534 -16.00 -32.14 -5.36
N LYS A 535 -14.67 -32.18 -5.19
CA LYS A 535 -13.92 -33.38 -4.74
C LYS A 535 -13.42 -33.11 -3.33
N ILE A 536 -13.56 -34.11 -2.48
CA ILE A 536 -13.10 -34.11 -1.09
C ILE A 536 -12.32 -35.42 -0.91
N ASP A 537 -11.03 -35.33 -0.71
CA ASP A 537 -10.08 -36.46 -0.60
C ASP A 537 -9.36 -36.43 0.75
#